data_f9aa518790634268bfbc26a608206876
#
_entry.id   f9aa518790634268bfbc26a608206876
#
_cell.length_a   1.000
_cell.length_b   1.000
_cell.length_c   1.000
_cell.angle_alpha   90.00
_cell.angle_beta   90.00
_cell.angle_gamma   90.00
#
_symmetry.space_group_name_H-M   'P 1'
#
loop_
_entity.id
_entity.type
_entity.pdbx_description
1 polymer ?
#
loop_
_entity_poly.entity_id
_entity_poly.type
_entity_poly.pdbx_seq_one_letter_code
_entity_poly.pdbx_strand_id
1 'polypeptide(L)'
;MAQVTMRQMLEAGVHFGHQTRYWNPKMAPYIFGARGKIHIINLEKTLPLFTDAMNFLSALAQKRGTILFVGTKRSAREPLAEEAARAGMPFVTSRWLGGMLTNFRTVKQSVSRLKELEAAETDGSFEKLVKHEVLARRRERDKLQASLGGIKDMNRLPDALFVIDIGHEDIAVQEAKKLGIPVIAVVDTNYNPELVDYAIPGNDDAIRAIQLYARAAADSILEGKAAAPAAAQGDANDFVELDEEGNPVAKIDRKPAPRRDAAPRKSAPRRDGGRDAGRGPRNDGAPAAK
;
A
#
# COMPACT_ATOMS: atom_id res chain seq x y z
N MET A 1 -4.73 -17.78 -17.01
CA MET A 1 -4.51 -17.84 -15.56
C MET A 1 -3.64 -19.04 -15.23
N ALA A 2 -2.53 -18.87 -14.56
CA ALA A 2 -1.78 -19.99 -13.98
C ALA A 2 -2.62 -20.57 -12.84
N GLN A 3 -3.44 -21.56 -13.16
CA GLN A 3 -4.31 -22.22 -12.16
C GLN A 3 -3.43 -23.05 -11.23
N VAL A 4 -3.38 -22.66 -9.98
CA VAL A 4 -2.77 -23.48 -8.92
C VAL A 4 -3.63 -24.71 -8.74
N THR A 5 -2.99 -25.89 -8.85
CA THR A 5 -3.68 -27.18 -8.70
C THR A 5 -3.65 -27.65 -7.25
N MET A 6 -4.62 -28.45 -6.83
CA MET A 6 -4.64 -29.07 -5.50
C MET A 6 -3.36 -29.86 -5.20
N ARG A 7 -2.78 -30.49 -6.23
CA ARG A 7 -1.50 -31.22 -6.10
C ARG A 7 -0.36 -30.29 -5.72
N GLN A 8 -0.25 -29.13 -6.36
CA GLN A 8 0.77 -28.13 -6.03
C GLN A 8 0.58 -27.59 -4.60
N MET A 9 -0.67 -27.37 -4.17
CA MET A 9 -0.97 -26.98 -2.78
C MET A 9 -0.53 -28.05 -1.79
N LEU A 10 -0.77 -29.32 -2.11
CA LEU A 10 -0.36 -30.44 -1.26
C LEU A 10 1.17 -30.54 -1.16
N GLU A 11 1.87 -30.45 -2.29
CA GLU A 11 3.34 -30.50 -2.39
C GLU A 11 4.00 -29.29 -1.66
N ALA A 12 3.37 -28.12 -1.70
CA ALA A 12 3.82 -26.95 -0.96
C ALA A 12 3.53 -27.01 0.55
N GLY A 13 2.69 -27.94 1.00
CA GLY A 13 2.34 -28.11 2.41
C GLY A 13 1.28 -27.12 2.92
N VAL A 14 0.42 -26.62 2.03
CA VAL A 14 -0.71 -25.70 2.35
C VAL A 14 -1.68 -26.30 3.34
N HIS A 15 -1.85 -27.62 3.33
CA HIS A 15 -2.79 -28.38 4.15
C HIS A 15 -2.40 -28.53 5.62
N PHE A 16 -1.17 -28.20 6.00
CA PHE A 16 -0.77 -28.22 7.41
C PHE A 16 -1.25 -26.96 8.12
N GLY A 17 -1.93 -27.15 9.24
CA GLY A 17 -2.30 -26.07 10.13
C GLY A 17 -1.49 -26.10 11.42
N HIS A 18 -1.94 -25.37 12.43
CA HIS A 18 -1.31 -25.30 13.73
C HIS A 18 -1.74 -26.46 14.66
N GLN A 19 -1.13 -26.50 15.83
CA GLN A 19 -1.46 -27.50 16.86
C GLN A 19 -2.91 -27.37 17.29
N THR A 20 -3.58 -28.52 17.51
CA THR A 20 -5.01 -28.60 17.87
C THR A 20 -5.42 -27.79 19.11
N ARG A 21 -4.49 -27.53 20.04
CA ARG A 21 -4.80 -26.75 21.25
C ARG A 21 -4.95 -25.23 21.02
N TYR A 22 -4.45 -24.72 19.89
CA TYR A 22 -4.46 -23.27 19.59
C TYR A 22 -5.50 -22.89 18.53
N TRP A 23 -6.34 -23.83 18.12
CA TRP A 23 -7.26 -23.60 17.01
C TRP A 23 -8.37 -22.59 17.33
N ASN A 24 -8.88 -21.95 16.32
CA ASN A 24 -10.05 -21.09 16.41
C ASN A 24 -11.31 -21.87 16.00
N PRO A 25 -12.40 -21.90 16.80
CA PRO A 25 -13.64 -22.60 16.45
C PRO A 25 -14.25 -22.16 15.11
N LYS A 26 -14.07 -20.91 14.71
CA LYS A 26 -14.57 -20.40 13.44
C LYS A 26 -13.87 -20.99 12.21
N MET A 27 -12.71 -21.63 12.42
CA MET A 27 -12.03 -22.39 11.38
C MET A 27 -12.54 -23.83 11.21
N ALA A 28 -13.46 -24.30 12.07
CA ALA A 28 -14.06 -25.64 11.98
C ALA A 28 -14.55 -26.02 10.57
N PRO A 29 -15.21 -25.14 9.80
CA PRO A 29 -15.66 -25.49 8.45
C PRO A 29 -14.53 -25.82 7.47
N TYR A 30 -13.32 -25.30 7.71
CA TYR A 30 -12.16 -25.43 6.81
C TYR A 30 -11.18 -26.52 7.24
N ILE A 31 -11.40 -27.14 8.40
CA ILE A 31 -10.55 -28.21 8.93
C ILE A 31 -11.08 -29.55 8.41
N PHE A 32 -10.20 -30.36 7.81
CA PHE A 32 -10.50 -31.73 7.39
C PHE A 32 -10.45 -32.69 8.56
N GLY A 33 -9.47 -32.51 9.45
CA GLY A 33 -9.25 -33.39 10.60
C GLY A 33 -7.98 -33.02 11.36
N ALA A 34 -7.52 -33.92 12.23
CA ALA A 34 -6.26 -33.75 12.96
C ALA A 34 -5.43 -35.01 12.89
N ARG A 35 -4.11 -34.84 12.70
CA ARG A 35 -3.12 -35.92 12.70
C ARG A 35 -1.91 -35.48 13.51
N GLY A 36 -1.46 -36.32 14.47
CA GLY A 36 -0.30 -35.98 15.27
C GLY A 36 -0.41 -34.69 16.08
N LYS A 37 -1.63 -34.36 16.58
CA LYS A 37 -1.92 -33.09 17.28
C LYS A 37 -1.80 -31.82 16.42
N ILE A 38 -1.79 -31.95 15.08
CA ILE A 38 -1.80 -30.86 14.13
C ILE A 38 -3.09 -30.93 13.31
N HIS A 39 -3.75 -29.81 13.11
CA HIS A 39 -4.92 -29.73 12.22
C HIS A 39 -4.50 -29.85 10.76
N ILE A 40 -5.35 -30.50 9.98
CA ILE A 40 -5.23 -30.61 8.53
C ILE A 40 -6.33 -29.78 7.90
N ILE A 41 -5.93 -28.84 7.04
CA ILE A 41 -6.85 -27.95 6.33
C ILE A 41 -7.40 -28.67 5.10
N ASN A 42 -8.69 -28.48 4.82
CA ASN A 42 -9.36 -29.06 3.67
C ASN A 42 -9.06 -28.27 2.39
N LEU A 43 -8.20 -28.81 1.54
CA LEU A 43 -7.80 -28.17 0.29
C LEU A 43 -8.95 -28.05 -0.73
N GLU A 44 -9.97 -28.91 -0.67
CA GLU A 44 -11.16 -28.82 -1.52
C GLU A 44 -11.93 -27.51 -1.27
N LYS A 45 -11.89 -27.01 -0.02
CA LYS A 45 -12.47 -25.72 0.35
C LYS A 45 -11.52 -24.55 0.13
N THR A 46 -10.21 -24.79 0.31
CA THR A 46 -9.19 -23.75 0.08
C THR A 46 -9.11 -23.36 -1.39
N LEU A 47 -9.14 -24.31 -2.30
CA LEU A 47 -8.93 -24.07 -3.74
C LEU A 47 -9.94 -23.06 -4.34
N PRO A 48 -11.26 -23.21 -4.16
CA PRO A 48 -12.23 -22.23 -4.68
C PRO A 48 -12.03 -20.84 -4.05
N LEU A 49 -11.87 -20.74 -2.72
CA LEU A 49 -11.64 -19.47 -2.04
C LEU A 49 -10.35 -18.79 -2.51
N PHE A 50 -9.31 -19.58 -2.73
CA PHE A 50 -8.06 -19.09 -3.30
C PHE A 50 -8.27 -18.55 -4.73
N THR A 51 -9.02 -19.28 -5.57
CA THR A 51 -9.33 -18.85 -6.93
C THR A 51 -10.13 -17.55 -6.94
N ASP A 52 -11.12 -17.42 -6.06
CA ASP A 52 -11.93 -16.20 -5.93
C ASP A 52 -11.06 -15.01 -5.49
N ALA A 53 -10.14 -15.23 -4.54
CA ALA A 53 -9.19 -14.22 -4.11
C ALA A 53 -8.26 -13.76 -5.26
N MET A 54 -7.73 -14.70 -6.05
CA MET A 54 -6.87 -14.40 -7.21
C MET A 54 -7.64 -13.66 -8.30
N ASN A 55 -8.90 -14.03 -8.57
CA ASN A 55 -9.78 -13.34 -9.52
C ASN A 55 -10.03 -11.88 -9.07
N PHE A 56 -10.24 -11.66 -7.77
CA PHE A 56 -10.40 -10.32 -7.24
C PHE A 56 -9.14 -9.47 -7.43
N LEU A 57 -7.95 -10.03 -7.14
CA LEU A 57 -6.67 -9.33 -7.37
C LEU A 57 -6.47 -8.97 -8.85
N SER A 58 -6.78 -9.90 -9.76
CA SER A 58 -6.68 -9.68 -11.20
C SER A 58 -7.66 -8.57 -11.67
N ALA A 59 -8.92 -8.61 -11.22
CA ALA A 59 -9.91 -7.58 -11.55
C ALA A 59 -9.51 -6.19 -11.02
N LEU A 60 -8.91 -6.13 -9.82
CA LEU A 60 -8.41 -4.88 -9.26
C LEU A 60 -7.20 -4.34 -10.03
N ALA A 61 -6.27 -5.22 -10.41
CA ALA A 61 -5.09 -4.87 -11.21
C ALA A 61 -5.48 -4.39 -12.61
N GLN A 62 -6.52 -4.97 -13.23
CA GLN A 62 -7.09 -4.50 -14.49
C GLN A 62 -7.58 -3.05 -14.42
N LYS A 63 -8.11 -2.64 -13.27
CA LYS A 63 -8.53 -1.25 -12.98
C LYS A 63 -7.36 -0.35 -12.56
N ARG A 64 -6.11 -0.83 -12.67
CA ARG A 64 -4.90 -0.15 -12.20
C ARG A 64 -4.91 0.14 -10.68
N GLY A 65 -5.58 -0.71 -9.91
CA GLY A 65 -5.57 -0.65 -8.45
C GLY A 65 -4.20 -0.99 -7.88
N THR A 66 -3.87 -0.39 -6.74
CA THR A 66 -2.64 -0.65 -6.01
C THR A 66 -2.90 -1.66 -4.91
N ILE A 67 -2.17 -2.77 -4.91
CA ILE A 67 -2.29 -3.85 -3.93
C ILE A 67 -1.04 -3.82 -3.06
N LEU A 68 -1.23 -3.68 -1.73
CA LEU A 68 -0.12 -3.68 -0.78
C LEU A 68 0.09 -5.08 -0.22
N PHE A 69 1.29 -5.63 -0.43
CA PHE A 69 1.70 -6.91 0.12
C PHE A 69 2.24 -6.73 1.54
N VAL A 70 1.73 -7.51 2.50
CA VAL A 70 2.09 -7.41 3.91
C VAL A 70 2.47 -8.77 4.46
N GLY A 71 3.67 -8.86 5.04
CA GLY A 71 4.13 -10.10 5.67
C GLY A 71 5.47 -9.89 6.36
N THR A 72 5.43 -9.60 7.66
CA THR A 72 6.63 -9.34 8.47
C THR A 72 7.21 -10.60 9.10
N LYS A 73 6.49 -11.73 8.99
CA LYS A 73 6.97 -13.05 9.45
C LYS A 73 8.25 -13.45 8.71
N ARG A 74 9.23 -13.98 9.43
CA ARG A 74 10.55 -14.30 8.85
C ARG A 74 10.47 -15.20 7.61
N SER A 75 9.54 -16.15 7.59
CA SER A 75 9.31 -17.04 6.46
C SER A 75 8.70 -16.36 5.24
N ALA A 76 8.02 -15.20 5.43
CA ALA A 76 7.31 -14.47 4.39
C ALA A 76 8.13 -13.32 3.78
N ARG A 77 9.12 -12.79 4.50
CA ARG A 77 9.83 -11.54 4.12
C ARG A 77 10.41 -11.57 2.72
N GLU A 78 11.22 -12.57 2.45
CA GLU A 78 11.96 -12.69 1.18
C GLU A 78 11.05 -13.04 0.02
N PRO A 79 10.22 -14.13 0.09
CA PRO A 79 9.33 -14.49 -1.00
C PRO A 79 8.32 -13.40 -1.36
N LEU A 80 7.82 -12.68 -0.34
CA LEU A 80 6.82 -11.63 -0.56
C LEU A 80 7.43 -10.38 -1.21
N ALA A 81 8.65 -9.98 -0.78
CA ALA A 81 9.35 -8.84 -1.36
C ALA A 81 9.70 -9.09 -2.83
N GLU A 82 10.18 -10.29 -3.16
CA GLU A 82 10.57 -10.69 -4.51
C GLU A 82 9.36 -10.66 -5.45
N GLU A 83 8.26 -11.30 -5.06
CA GLU A 83 7.07 -11.40 -5.90
C GLU A 83 6.30 -10.08 -6.00
N ALA A 84 6.24 -9.28 -4.93
CA ALA A 84 5.66 -7.94 -4.98
C ALA A 84 6.46 -7.00 -5.90
N ALA A 85 7.80 -7.05 -5.84
CA ALA A 85 8.66 -6.30 -6.75
C ALA A 85 8.48 -6.75 -8.20
N ARG A 86 8.38 -8.07 -8.46
CA ARG A 86 8.08 -8.63 -9.79
C ARG A 86 6.75 -8.12 -10.34
N ALA A 87 5.73 -8.03 -9.50
CA ALA A 87 4.43 -7.49 -9.87
C ALA A 87 4.40 -5.95 -9.94
N GLY A 88 5.47 -5.25 -9.51
CA GLY A 88 5.51 -3.78 -9.42
C GLY A 88 4.45 -3.24 -8.45
N MET A 89 4.30 -3.91 -7.30
CA MET A 89 3.38 -3.54 -6.23
C MET A 89 4.13 -3.18 -4.95
N PRO A 90 3.61 -2.26 -4.12
CA PRO A 90 4.22 -1.92 -2.85
C PRO A 90 4.16 -3.09 -1.87
N PHE A 91 5.12 -3.14 -0.93
CA PHE A 91 5.20 -4.19 0.06
C PHE A 91 5.74 -3.71 1.41
N VAL A 92 5.39 -4.43 2.47
CA VAL A 92 5.92 -4.25 3.84
C VAL A 92 6.32 -5.62 4.38
N THR A 93 7.62 -5.82 4.56
CA THR A 93 8.18 -7.13 4.95
C THR A 93 9.04 -7.08 6.21
N SER A 94 9.41 -5.91 6.71
CA SER A 94 10.25 -5.79 7.90
C SER A 94 9.40 -5.63 9.16
N ARG A 95 8.74 -4.50 9.31
CA ARG A 95 7.88 -4.19 10.46
C ARG A 95 6.75 -3.29 10.03
N TRP A 96 5.53 -3.63 10.38
CA TRP A 96 4.40 -2.73 10.25
C TRP A 96 4.50 -1.60 11.29
N LEU A 97 4.50 -0.36 10.84
CA LEU A 97 4.47 0.79 11.75
C LEU A 97 3.01 1.15 12.03
N GLY A 98 2.64 1.25 13.31
CA GLY A 98 1.28 1.67 13.67
C GLY A 98 0.94 3.01 13.03
N GLY A 99 -0.25 3.10 12.42
CA GLY A 99 -0.68 4.27 11.67
C GLY A 99 -0.20 4.32 10.21
N MET A 100 0.34 3.22 9.66
CA MET A 100 0.89 3.21 8.30
C MET A 100 -0.18 3.54 7.24
N LEU A 101 -1.42 3.14 7.45
CA LEU A 101 -2.56 3.50 6.60
C LEU A 101 -3.37 4.64 7.22
N THR A 102 -3.72 4.54 8.50
CA THR A 102 -4.59 5.51 9.17
C THR A 102 -3.93 6.88 9.36
N ASN A 103 -2.61 6.94 9.42
CA ASN A 103 -1.82 8.18 9.47
C ASN A 103 -0.84 8.29 8.30
N PHE A 104 -1.31 7.96 7.11
CA PHE A 104 -0.50 7.92 5.89
C PHE A 104 0.24 9.23 5.59
N ARG A 105 -0.35 10.38 5.96
CA ARG A 105 0.28 11.70 5.79
C ARG A 105 1.62 11.79 6.51
N THR A 106 1.71 11.32 7.76
CA THR A 106 2.96 11.32 8.53
C THR A 106 3.96 10.30 7.99
N VAL A 107 3.46 9.13 7.57
CA VAL A 107 4.31 8.12 6.91
C VAL A 107 4.92 8.68 5.63
N LYS A 108 4.17 9.44 4.84
CA LYS A 108 4.67 10.10 3.62
C LYS A 108 5.77 11.12 3.92
N GLN A 109 5.74 11.83 5.05
CA GLN A 109 6.83 12.69 5.49
C GLN A 109 8.10 11.88 5.79
N SER A 110 7.96 10.72 6.43
CA SER A 110 9.10 9.81 6.69
C SER A 110 9.67 9.23 5.39
N VAL A 111 8.81 8.93 4.40
CA VAL A 111 9.25 8.51 3.06
C VAL A 111 9.98 9.65 2.33
N SER A 112 9.51 10.90 2.43
CA SER A 112 10.23 12.07 1.89
C SER A 112 11.60 12.21 2.53
N ARG A 113 11.69 12.02 3.86
CA ARG A 113 12.96 12.03 4.57
C ARG A 113 13.92 10.94 4.10
N LEU A 114 13.41 9.74 3.83
CA LEU A 114 14.21 8.66 3.23
C LEU A 114 14.77 9.07 1.87
N LYS A 115 13.94 9.61 0.99
CA LYS A 115 14.36 10.08 -0.35
C LYS A 115 15.42 11.20 -0.27
N GLU A 116 15.28 12.13 0.70
CA GLU A 116 16.28 13.17 0.96
C GLU A 116 17.63 12.57 1.38
N LEU A 117 17.64 11.56 2.26
CA LEU A 117 18.85 10.90 2.71
C LEU A 117 19.53 10.09 1.59
N GLU A 118 18.75 9.43 0.74
CA GLU A 118 19.23 8.73 -0.46
C GLU A 118 19.86 9.73 -1.47
N ALA A 119 19.19 10.85 -1.72
CA ALA A 119 19.70 11.91 -2.60
C ALA A 119 20.98 12.54 -2.05
N ALA A 120 21.02 12.86 -0.77
CA ALA A 120 22.19 13.46 -0.11
C ALA A 120 23.42 12.55 -0.13
N GLU A 121 23.25 11.23 -0.16
CA GLU A 121 24.35 10.28 -0.33
C GLU A 121 24.84 10.24 -1.77
N THR A 122 23.93 10.30 -2.75
CA THR A 122 24.27 10.30 -4.17
C THR A 122 24.95 11.60 -4.61
N ASP A 123 24.49 12.74 -4.09
CA ASP A 123 25.01 14.08 -4.43
C ASP A 123 26.34 14.43 -3.73
N GLY A 124 26.93 13.49 -2.95
CA GLY A 124 28.16 13.72 -2.23
C GLY A 124 28.05 14.73 -1.07
N SER A 125 26.83 15.11 -0.68
CA SER A 125 26.60 16.04 0.45
C SER A 125 27.15 15.51 1.78
N PHE A 126 27.33 14.19 1.89
CA PHE A 126 27.92 13.55 3.06
C PHE A 126 29.43 13.80 3.21
N GLU A 127 30.15 14.12 2.13
CA GLU A 127 31.59 14.39 2.17
C GLU A 127 31.93 15.67 2.95
N LYS A 128 30.97 16.60 3.04
CA LYS A 128 31.10 17.87 3.77
C LYS A 128 30.84 17.75 5.28
N LEU A 129 30.41 16.58 5.75
CA LEU A 129 29.99 16.33 7.11
C LEU A 129 31.09 15.61 7.92
N VAL A 130 31.01 15.75 9.25
CA VAL A 130 31.90 15.02 10.15
C VAL A 130 31.53 13.52 10.14
N LYS A 131 32.52 12.64 10.23
CA LYS A 131 32.35 11.17 10.11
C LYS A 131 31.24 10.60 10.99
N HIS A 132 31.07 11.09 12.21
CA HIS A 132 30.02 10.60 13.11
C HIS A 132 28.61 11.00 12.63
N GLU A 133 28.43 12.17 12.02
CA GLU A 133 27.16 12.62 11.45
C GLU A 133 26.80 11.80 10.22
N VAL A 134 27.77 11.52 9.35
CA VAL A 134 27.58 10.62 8.20
C VAL A 134 27.09 9.25 8.66
N LEU A 135 27.73 8.68 9.69
CA LEU A 135 27.34 7.40 10.23
C LEU A 135 25.93 7.44 10.84
N ALA A 136 25.57 8.50 11.55
CA ALA A 136 24.22 8.68 12.09
C ALA A 136 23.16 8.75 10.98
N ARG A 137 23.39 9.52 9.92
CA ARG A 137 22.48 9.64 8.76
C ARG A 137 22.37 8.35 7.97
N ARG A 138 23.45 7.60 7.79
CA ARG A 138 23.39 6.27 7.16
C ARG A 138 22.57 5.29 7.98
N ARG A 139 22.73 5.25 9.30
CA ARG A 139 21.91 4.42 10.19
C ARG A 139 20.43 4.80 10.14
N GLU A 140 20.13 6.10 10.08
CA GLU A 140 18.76 6.61 9.92
C GLU A 140 18.18 6.13 8.57
N ARG A 141 18.92 6.33 7.47
CA ARG A 141 18.53 5.86 6.13
C ARG A 141 18.27 4.35 6.12
N ASP A 142 19.19 3.53 6.64
CA ASP A 142 19.07 2.08 6.63
C ASP A 142 17.85 1.61 7.43
N LYS A 143 17.56 2.26 8.55
CA LYS A 143 16.37 2.00 9.36
C LYS A 143 15.07 2.35 8.62
N LEU A 144 15.03 3.51 7.96
CA LEU A 144 13.88 3.94 7.17
C LEU A 144 13.71 3.06 5.93
N GLN A 145 14.79 2.72 5.24
CA GLN A 145 14.79 1.84 4.08
C GLN A 145 14.25 0.45 4.43
N ALA A 146 14.67 -0.13 5.54
CA ALA A 146 14.16 -1.42 5.99
C ALA A 146 12.65 -1.42 6.26
N SER A 147 12.10 -0.31 6.78
CA SER A 147 10.69 -0.22 7.17
C SER A 147 9.78 0.31 6.07
N LEU A 148 10.25 1.27 5.26
CA LEU A 148 9.44 2.04 4.32
C LEU A 148 9.88 1.87 2.86
N GLY A 149 11.01 1.18 2.61
CA GLY A 149 11.57 1.03 1.26
C GLY A 149 10.59 0.45 0.26
N GLY A 150 9.79 -0.52 0.67
CA GLY A 150 8.81 -1.15 -0.22
C GLY A 150 7.57 -0.29 -0.53
N ILE A 151 7.36 0.80 0.19
CA ILE A 151 6.22 1.72 -0.03
C ILE A 151 6.63 3.11 -0.50
N LYS A 152 7.93 3.32 -0.81
CA LYS A 152 8.45 4.64 -1.15
C LYS A 152 7.80 5.28 -2.37
N ASP A 153 7.29 4.49 -3.31
CA ASP A 153 6.66 4.96 -4.54
C ASP A 153 5.12 5.00 -4.44
N MET A 154 4.57 4.65 -3.28
CA MET A 154 3.13 4.69 -3.03
C MET A 154 2.67 6.12 -2.72
N ASN A 155 1.94 6.73 -3.68
CA ASN A 155 1.46 8.11 -3.55
C ASN A 155 0.08 8.24 -2.90
N ARG A 156 -0.71 7.19 -2.89
CA ARG A 156 -2.08 7.10 -2.35
C ARG A 156 -2.23 5.84 -1.49
N LEU A 157 -3.29 5.77 -0.71
CA LEU A 157 -3.66 4.55 0.01
C LEU A 157 -3.85 3.39 -0.97
N PRO A 158 -3.52 2.15 -0.58
CA PRO A 158 -3.74 0.98 -1.42
C PRO A 158 -5.24 0.69 -1.56
N ASP A 159 -5.62 0.09 -2.68
CA ASP A 159 -6.99 -0.29 -2.98
C ASP A 159 -7.34 -1.68 -2.40
N ALA A 160 -6.33 -2.49 -2.05
CA ALA A 160 -6.47 -3.75 -1.32
C ALA A 160 -5.17 -4.11 -0.59
N LEU A 161 -5.29 -4.96 0.45
CA LEU A 161 -4.16 -5.58 1.14
C LEU A 161 -4.11 -7.08 0.81
N PHE A 162 -2.90 -7.59 0.56
CA PHE A 162 -2.61 -9.03 0.53
C PHE A 162 -1.72 -9.37 1.72
N VAL A 163 -2.26 -10.13 2.68
CA VAL A 163 -1.64 -10.35 4.00
C VAL A 163 -1.30 -11.82 4.19
N ILE A 164 -0.09 -12.09 4.68
CA ILE A 164 0.30 -13.42 5.15
C ILE A 164 0.34 -13.40 6.68
N ASP A 165 -0.45 -14.28 7.31
CA ASP A 165 -0.62 -14.39 8.76
C ASP A 165 -1.33 -13.16 9.37
N ILE A 166 -2.65 -13.26 9.49
CA ILE A 166 -3.49 -12.19 10.06
C ILE A 166 -3.23 -11.91 11.54
N GLY A 167 -2.69 -12.87 12.29
CA GLY A 167 -2.40 -12.67 13.70
C GLY A 167 -1.10 -11.94 13.93
N HIS A 168 -0.11 -12.17 13.08
CA HIS A 168 1.13 -11.41 13.13
C HIS A 168 0.94 -9.97 12.64
N GLU A 169 0.08 -9.78 11.64
CA GLU A 169 -0.23 -8.50 10.99
C GLU A 169 -1.56 -7.88 11.48
N ASP A 170 -1.96 -8.17 12.73
CA ASP A 170 -3.24 -7.72 13.31
C ASP A 170 -3.46 -6.21 13.17
N ILE A 171 -2.43 -5.40 13.43
CA ILE A 171 -2.50 -3.93 13.30
C ILE A 171 -2.82 -3.52 11.86
N ALA A 172 -2.22 -4.19 10.87
CA ALA A 172 -2.45 -3.89 9.46
C ALA A 172 -3.90 -4.18 9.05
N VAL A 173 -4.41 -5.35 9.49
CA VAL A 173 -5.80 -5.77 9.23
C VAL A 173 -6.80 -4.81 9.89
N GLN A 174 -6.56 -4.40 11.14
CA GLN A 174 -7.43 -3.44 11.85
C GLN A 174 -7.42 -2.06 11.17
N GLU A 175 -6.26 -1.56 10.74
CA GLU A 175 -6.16 -0.30 10.03
C GLU A 175 -6.89 -0.34 8.68
N ALA A 176 -6.70 -1.41 7.91
CA ALA A 176 -7.39 -1.60 6.64
C ALA A 176 -8.92 -1.62 6.82
N LYS A 177 -9.40 -2.39 7.80
CA LYS A 177 -10.82 -2.47 8.12
C LYS A 177 -11.41 -1.13 8.54
N LYS A 178 -10.66 -0.35 9.33
CA LYS A 178 -11.08 1.01 9.74
C LYS A 178 -11.22 1.96 8.54
N LEU A 179 -10.44 1.77 7.50
CA LEU A 179 -10.48 2.57 6.28
C LEU A 179 -11.38 2.00 5.18
N GLY A 180 -11.98 0.81 5.41
CA GLY A 180 -12.80 0.14 4.41
C GLY A 180 -12.01 -0.42 3.22
N ILE A 181 -10.71 -0.71 3.43
CA ILE A 181 -9.86 -1.30 2.41
C ILE A 181 -10.01 -2.82 2.48
N PRO A 182 -10.38 -3.50 1.38
CA PRO A 182 -10.56 -4.94 1.36
C PRO A 182 -9.25 -5.68 1.65
N VAL A 183 -9.35 -6.71 2.48
CA VAL A 183 -8.22 -7.53 2.92
C VAL A 183 -8.34 -8.94 2.37
N ILE A 184 -7.35 -9.36 1.61
CA ILE A 184 -7.15 -10.73 1.17
C ILE A 184 -6.07 -11.32 2.07
N ALA A 185 -6.34 -12.42 2.75
CA ALA A 185 -5.34 -12.96 3.66
C ALA A 185 -5.29 -14.49 3.70
N VAL A 186 -4.09 -15.01 3.90
CA VAL A 186 -3.87 -16.40 4.28
C VAL A 186 -4.16 -16.53 5.77
N VAL A 187 -5.07 -17.46 6.09
CA VAL A 187 -5.59 -17.68 7.44
C VAL A 187 -5.32 -19.12 7.85
N ASP A 188 -4.50 -19.33 8.86
CA ASP A 188 -4.28 -20.65 9.44
C ASP A 188 -5.35 -20.99 10.49
N THR A 189 -5.33 -22.18 11.00
CA THR A 189 -6.33 -22.77 11.91
C THR A 189 -6.45 -22.07 13.28
N ASN A 190 -5.50 -21.23 13.66
CA ASN A 190 -5.42 -20.52 14.94
C ASN A 190 -6.13 -19.15 14.93
N TYR A 191 -6.51 -18.64 13.75
CA TYR A 191 -7.11 -17.30 13.62
C TYR A 191 -8.55 -17.31 13.11
N ASN A 192 -9.20 -16.15 13.23
CA ASN A 192 -10.60 -15.97 12.83
C ASN A 192 -10.68 -15.52 11.35
N PRO A 193 -11.25 -16.33 10.44
CA PRO A 193 -11.37 -15.97 9.02
C PRO A 193 -12.35 -14.81 8.76
N GLU A 194 -13.27 -14.50 9.68
CA GLU A 194 -14.26 -13.41 9.51
C GLU A 194 -13.62 -12.00 9.63
N LEU A 195 -12.35 -11.92 10.01
CA LEU A 195 -11.64 -10.64 10.10
C LEU A 195 -11.25 -10.09 8.74
N VAL A 196 -11.34 -10.88 7.68
CA VAL A 196 -10.89 -10.51 6.34
C VAL A 196 -11.99 -10.75 5.32
N ASP A 197 -11.93 -10.05 4.20
CA ASP A 197 -12.96 -10.12 3.16
C ASP A 197 -12.78 -11.35 2.28
N TYR A 198 -11.54 -11.71 1.97
CA TYR A 198 -11.16 -12.91 1.21
C TYR A 198 -10.21 -13.76 2.05
N ALA A 199 -10.77 -14.71 2.77
CA ALA A 199 -9.98 -15.65 3.55
C ALA A 199 -9.49 -16.82 2.68
N ILE A 200 -8.20 -17.08 2.70
CA ILE A 200 -7.56 -18.24 2.07
C ILE A 200 -7.11 -19.18 3.20
N PRO A 201 -7.89 -20.22 3.54
CA PRO A 201 -7.49 -21.18 4.57
C PRO A 201 -6.22 -21.91 4.14
N GLY A 202 -5.13 -21.78 4.89
CA GLY A 202 -3.87 -22.39 4.50
C GLY A 202 -2.75 -22.12 5.49
N ASN A 203 -1.63 -22.83 5.28
CA ASN A 203 -0.43 -22.74 6.09
C ASN A 203 0.28 -21.40 5.88
N ASP A 204 0.51 -20.66 6.95
CA ASP A 204 1.23 -19.39 6.96
C ASP A 204 2.69 -19.47 7.47
N ASP A 205 3.15 -20.69 7.84
CA ASP A 205 4.50 -20.94 8.35
C ASP A 205 5.47 -21.45 7.28
N ALA A 206 4.99 -22.32 6.39
CA ALA A 206 5.84 -23.00 5.43
C ALA A 206 6.27 -22.07 4.29
N ILE A 207 7.58 -21.87 4.12
CA ILE A 207 8.15 -21.03 3.06
C ILE A 207 7.61 -21.40 1.67
N ARG A 208 7.49 -22.71 1.36
CA ARG A 208 6.96 -23.19 0.08
C ARG A 208 5.49 -22.81 -0.15
N ALA A 209 4.67 -22.87 0.91
CA ALA A 209 3.28 -22.45 0.84
C ALA A 209 3.17 -20.92 0.61
N ILE A 210 3.97 -20.15 1.32
CA ILE A 210 4.02 -18.68 1.17
C ILE A 210 4.49 -18.29 -0.23
N GLN A 211 5.53 -18.96 -0.76
CA GLN A 211 5.99 -18.76 -2.14
C GLN A 211 4.88 -19.05 -3.16
N LEU A 212 4.11 -20.13 -2.97
CA LEU A 212 3.00 -20.47 -3.83
C LEU A 212 1.94 -19.34 -3.84
N TYR A 213 1.55 -18.85 -2.67
CA TYR A 213 0.55 -17.77 -2.57
C TYR A 213 1.05 -16.47 -3.16
N ALA A 214 2.26 -16.03 -2.80
CA ALA A 214 2.86 -14.80 -3.28
C ALA A 214 3.02 -14.82 -4.81
N ARG A 215 3.52 -15.93 -5.36
CA ARG A 215 3.69 -16.11 -6.80
C ARG A 215 2.37 -16.09 -7.54
N ALA A 216 1.37 -16.81 -7.07
CA ALA A 216 0.05 -16.81 -7.70
C ALA A 216 -0.63 -15.44 -7.64
N ALA A 217 -0.50 -14.71 -6.52
CA ALA A 217 -0.98 -13.34 -6.40
C ALA A 217 -0.28 -12.41 -7.40
N ALA A 218 1.06 -12.49 -7.51
CA ALA A 218 1.84 -11.70 -8.46
C ALA A 218 1.46 -12.03 -9.91
N ASP A 219 1.31 -13.32 -10.26
CA ASP A 219 0.90 -13.75 -11.60
C ASP A 219 -0.49 -13.23 -11.95
N SER A 220 -1.47 -13.32 -11.03
CA SER A 220 -2.82 -12.79 -11.22
C SER A 220 -2.83 -11.27 -11.42
N ILE A 221 -1.97 -10.54 -10.72
CA ILE A 221 -1.81 -9.09 -10.88
C ILE A 221 -1.20 -8.76 -12.24
N LEU A 222 -0.18 -9.49 -12.68
CA LEU A 222 0.46 -9.27 -13.97
C LEU A 222 -0.50 -9.57 -15.12
N GLU A 223 -1.28 -10.64 -15.04
CA GLU A 223 -2.35 -10.94 -15.99
C GLU A 223 -3.42 -9.83 -16.04
N GLY A 224 -3.87 -9.36 -14.87
CA GLY A 224 -4.80 -8.25 -14.78
C GLY A 224 -4.26 -6.97 -15.42
N LYS A 225 -2.98 -6.64 -15.16
CA LYS A 225 -2.30 -5.51 -15.80
C LYS A 225 -2.19 -5.66 -17.33
N ALA A 226 -1.90 -6.87 -17.81
CA ALA A 226 -1.82 -7.15 -19.23
C ALA A 226 -3.20 -7.09 -19.93
N ALA A 227 -4.26 -7.49 -19.23
CA ALA A 227 -5.63 -7.42 -19.69
C ALA A 227 -6.28 -6.02 -19.52
N ALA A 228 -5.59 -5.10 -18.83
CA ALA A 228 -6.08 -3.73 -18.72
C ALA A 228 -6.17 -3.12 -20.12
N PRO A 229 -7.31 -2.49 -20.50
CA PRO A 229 -7.39 -1.79 -21.78
C PRO A 229 -6.22 -0.82 -21.82
N ALA A 230 -5.43 -0.88 -22.90
CA ALA A 230 -4.44 0.15 -23.17
C ALA A 230 -5.19 1.46 -22.98
N ALA A 231 -4.81 2.25 -21.95
CA ALA A 231 -5.38 3.57 -21.83
C ALA A 231 -5.13 4.16 -23.20
N ALA A 232 -6.21 4.57 -23.87
CA ALA A 232 -6.06 5.47 -24.96
C ALA A 232 -5.13 6.57 -24.43
N GLN A 233 -3.87 6.47 -24.75
CA GLN A 233 -3.01 7.60 -24.90
C GLN A 233 -3.65 8.31 -26.09
N GLY A 234 -4.84 8.80 -25.86
CA GLY A 234 -5.41 9.86 -26.65
C GLY A 234 -4.47 11.02 -26.35
N ASP A 235 -3.43 11.13 -27.16
CA ASP A 235 -2.90 12.42 -27.46
C ASP A 235 -4.12 13.27 -27.79
N ALA A 236 -4.47 14.19 -26.88
CA ALA A 236 -5.47 15.22 -27.17
C ALA A 236 -5.03 16.08 -28.38
N ASN A 237 -3.95 15.70 -29.03
CA ASN A 237 -3.36 16.29 -30.22
C ASN A 237 -3.64 15.52 -31.50
N ASP A 238 -4.30 14.38 -31.46
CA ASP A 238 -4.54 13.56 -32.67
C ASP A 238 -5.99 13.62 -33.18
N PHE A 239 -6.73 14.67 -32.76
CA PHE A 239 -7.92 15.08 -33.49
C PHE A 239 -7.43 15.83 -34.75
N VAL A 240 -7.28 15.11 -35.83
CA VAL A 240 -7.15 15.70 -37.18
C VAL A 240 -8.54 16.18 -37.55
N GLU A 241 -8.78 17.49 -37.51
CA GLU A 241 -9.96 18.09 -38.11
C GLU A 241 -9.90 17.82 -39.62
N LEU A 242 -10.87 17.06 -40.13
CA LEU A 242 -11.06 16.87 -41.55
C LEU A 242 -11.97 18.00 -42.06
N ASP A 243 -11.65 18.56 -43.23
CA ASP A 243 -12.56 19.50 -43.91
C ASP A 243 -13.78 18.75 -44.46
N GLU A 244 -14.78 19.46 -44.98
CA GLU A 244 -16.00 18.89 -45.55
C GLU A 244 -15.76 17.93 -46.74
N GLU A 245 -14.52 17.89 -47.25
CA GLU A 245 -14.10 17.01 -48.37
C GLU A 245 -13.25 15.82 -47.86
N GLY A 246 -13.03 15.67 -46.54
CA GLY A 246 -12.36 14.51 -45.92
C GLY A 246 -10.82 14.58 -45.94
N ASN A 247 -10.18 15.77 -46.19
CA ASN A 247 -8.76 15.93 -46.19
C ASN A 247 -8.26 16.49 -44.82
N PRO A 248 -7.07 16.08 -44.33
CA PRO A 248 -6.54 16.59 -43.07
C PRO A 248 -6.14 18.04 -43.17
N VAL A 249 -6.72 18.92 -42.36
CA VAL A 249 -6.37 20.34 -42.29
C VAL A 249 -5.02 20.48 -41.59
N ALA A 250 -4.02 21.05 -42.29
CA ALA A 250 -2.72 21.30 -41.71
C ALA A 250 -2.76 22.25 -40.52
N LYS A 251 -2.18 21.85 -39.38
CA LYS A 251 -2.10 22.70 -38.16
C LYS A 251 -1.35 24.01 -38.49
N ILE A 252 -2.08 25.12 -38.51
CA ILE A 252 -1.48 26.47 -38.57
C ILE A 252 -0.99 26.78 -37.16
N ASP A 253 0.33 26.93 -36.99
CA ASP A 253 0.96 27.39 -35.75
C ASP A 253 0.39 28.78 -35.36
N ARG A 254 -0.59 28.79 -34.48
CA ARG A 254 -1.05 30.03 -33.86
C ARG A 254 0.00 30.47 -32.83
N LYS A 255 0.86 31.43 -33.24
CA LYS A 255 1.67 32.20 -32.28
C LYS A 255 0.78 32.75 -31.17
N PRO A 256 1.20 32.64 -29.90
CA PRO A 256 0.43 33.21 -28.81
C PRO A 256 0.29 34.72 -28.99
N ALA A 257 -0.95 35.24 -28.91
CA ALA A 257 -1.25 36.67 -28.97
C ALA A 257 -0.53 37.43 -27.85
N PRO A 258 -0.01 38.65 -28.12
CA PRO A 258 0.67 39.45 -27.11
C PRO A 258 -0.29 39.83 -25.96
N ARG A 259 0.17 39.61 -24.73
CA ARG A 259 -0.54 40.02 -23.51
C ARG A 259 -0.77 41.52 -23.55
N ARG A 260 -2.04 41.95 -23.53
CA ARG A 260 -2.41 43.36 -23.31
C ARG A 260 -2.01 43.72 -21.90
N ASP A 261 -1.15 44.72 -21.76
CA ASP A 261 -0.76 45.35 -20.51
C ASP A 261 -1.97 45.88 -19.80
N ALA A 262 -2.17 45.43 -18.56
CA ALA A 262 -3.21 45.92 -17.69
C ALA A 262 -2.83 47.33 -17.19
N ALA A 263 -3.67 48.32 -17.48
CA ALA A 263 -3.55 49.68 -17.00
C ALA A 263 -3.55 49.77 -15.46
N PRO A 264 -2.84 50.74 -14.86
CA PRO A 264 -2.69 50.84 -13.41
C PRO A 264 -4.03 51.30 -12.75
N ARG A 265 -4.47 50.53 -11.75
CA ARG A 265 -5.60 50.90 -10.92
C ARG A 265 -5.23 52.10 -10.02
N LYS A 266 -5.99 53.18 -10.16
CA LYS A 266 -5.92 54.40 -9.32
C LYS A 266 -6.26 54.03 -7.86
N SER A 267 -5.38 54.43 -6.95
CA SER A 267 -5.54 54.40 -5.51
C SER A 267 -6.69 55.27 -5.03
N ALA A 268 -7.62 54.76 -4.24
CA ALA A 268 -8.63 55.50 -3.52
C ALA A 268 -8.08 56.01 -2.16
N PRO A 269 -8.53 57.19 -1.64
CA PRO A 269 -7.89 57.87 -0.54
C PRO A 269 -8.24 57.27 0.83
N ARG A 270 -7.24 57.28 1.71
CA ARG A 270 -7.37 57.02 3.15
C ARG A 270 -8.27 58.03 3.81
N ARG A 271 -9.28 57.57 4.54
CA ARG A 271 -10.01 58.38 5.54
C ARG A 271 -9.32 58.19 6.90
N ASP A 272 -8.84 59.29 7.39
CA ASP A 272 -8.32 59.54 8.72
C ASP A 272 -9.47 59.91 9.68
N GLY A 273 -9.36 59.54 10.93
CA GLY A 273 -10.29 59.93 12.00
C GLY A 273 -10.39 58.77 13.01
N GLY A 274 -9.82 58.74 14.16
CA GLY A 274 -9.59 59.73 15.16
C GLY A 274 -10.26 59.28 16.46
N ARG A 275 -9.46 59.03 17.51
CA ARG A 275 -9.74 59.10 18.96
C ARG A 275 -10.99 58.33 19.48
N ASP A 276 -10.91 57.55 20.54
CA ASP A 276 -10.74 58.08 21.91
C ASP A 276 -10.56 56.96 22.94
N ALA A 277 -10.05 57.33 24.06
CA ALA A 277 -9.60 56.67 25.27
C ALA A 277 -10.67 55.84 26.02
N GLY A 278 -10.18 54.84 26.78
CA GLY A 278 -11.00 54.15 27.80
C GLY A 278 -10.16 53.18 28.66
N ARG A 279 -9.65 53.73 29.74
CA ARG A 279 -8.97 53.09 30.91
C ARG A 279 -9.79 51.96 31.54
N GLY A 280 -9.12 50.89 31.88
CA GLY A 280 -8.93 50.13 33.16
C GLY A 280 -10.17 49.45 33.79
N PRO A 281 -10.06 48.65 34.80
CA PRO A 281 -8.84 48.24 35.54
C PRO A 281 -8.66 46.72 35.76
N ARG A 282 -7.50 46.38 36.34
CA ARG A 282 -7.04 45.09 36.91
C ARG A 282 -8.05 44.48 37.90
N ASN A 283 -8.12 43.20 37.95
CA ASN A 283 -8.40 42.49 39.22
C ASN A 283 -7.56 41.21 39.32
N ASP A 284 -6.75 41.23 40.36
CA ASP A 284 -5.93 40.15 40.89
C ASP A 284 -6.86 39.13 41.61
N GLY A 285 -6.48 37.89 41.62
CA GLY A 285 -7.15 36.90 42.46
C GLY A 285 -6.73 35.44 42.22
N ALA A 286 -5.56 35.03 42.64
CA ALA A 286 -5.41 33.70 43.20
C ALA A 286 -5.83 33.75 44.71
N PRO A 287 -6.12 32.61 45.43
CA PRO A 287 -5.41 31.35 45.42
C PRO A 287 -6.21 30.06 45.79
N ALA A 288 -5.49 28.91 45.67
CA ALA A 288 -5.39 27.78 46.59
C ALA A 288 -6.53 26.75 46.77
N ALA A 289 -6.11 25.48 46.56
CA ALA A 289 -6.24 24.29 47.42
C ALA A 289 -7.60 23.62 47.61
N LYS A 290 -7.80 22.41 47.08
CA LYS A 290 -7.70 21.16 47.82
C LYS A 290 -7.53 20.00 46.86
#